data_074a59dbbc4bf828bcb522e0b5d816d7
#
_entry.id   074a59dbbc4bf828bcb522e0b5d816d7
#
_cell.length_a   1.000
_cell.length_b   1.000
_cell.length_c   1.000
_cell.angle_alpha   90.00
_cell.angle_beta   90.00
_cell.angle_gamma   90.00
#
_symmetry.space_group_name_H-M   'P 1'
#
loop_
_entity.id
_entity.type
_entity.pdbx_description
1 polymer ?
#
loop_
_entity_poly.entity_id
_entity_poly.type
_entity_poly.pdbx_seq_one_letter_code
_entity_poly.pdbx_strand_id
1 'polypeptide(L)'
;MSRIANQWKDYTCFDAGNGEKLEQWKGIVLRRPDPQAIWPAQQNTSLWQDTDAIYHRSDKGGGHWEYRKKLPESWTINYKDLTFKVSPTGFKHTGLFPEQAVNWDWMSDLIKKYPNEEIRVLNLFAYTGGATMACAKAGAAEVVHVDASKGMVQWAKENRDLCGLQNNKIRFIVDDCLKFVEREKRRGHTYHGILMDPPSY
;
A
#
# COMPACT_ATOMS: atom_id res chain seq x y z
N MET A 1 -2.25 -2.01 23.37
CA MET A 1 -0.83 -2.04 22.96
C MET A 1 -0.77 -1.52 21.53
N SER A 2 0.05 -0.51 21.26
CA SER A 2 0.25 -0.02 19.88
C SER A 2 1.02 -1.06 19.08
N ARG A 3 0.62 -1.26 17.81
CA ARG A 3 1.35 -2.11 16.86
C ARG A 3 2.27 -1.24 16.03
N ILE A 4 3.48 -1.70 15.75
CA ILE A 4 4.50 -0.95 15.02
C ILE A 4 4.95 -1.76 13.81
N ALA A 5 4.99 -1.11 12.62
CA ALA A 5 5.49 -1.70 11.37
C ALA A 5 7.02 -1.72 11.34
N ASN A 6 7.66 -2.48 12.24
CA ASN A 6 9.12 -2.51 12.43
C ASN A 6 9.81 -3.71 11.75
N GLN A 7 9.09 -4.50 10.96
CA GLN A 7 9.66 -5.70 10.30
C GLN A 7 10.07 -5.47 8.84
N TRP A 8 10.01 -4.23 8.39
CA TRP A 8 10.54 -3.85 7.08
C TRP A 8 12.07 -3.99 7.04
N LYS A 9 12.58 -4.57 5.95
CA LYS A 9 14.02 -4.59 5.62
C LYS A 9 14.34 -3.66 4.47
N ASP A 10 13.41 -3.50 3.54
CA ASP A 10 13.58 -2.71 2.32
C ASP A 10 12.98 -1.29 2.44
N TYR A 11 12.36 -0.96 3.58
CA TYR A 11 11.78 0.36 3.84
C TYR A 11 12.19 0.87 5.21
N THR A 12 12.55 2.15 5.27
CA THR A 12 12.83 2.88 6.52
C THR A 12 12.33 4.31 6.40
N CYS A 13 11.56 4.78 7.37
CA CYS A 13 11.34 6.22 7.56
C CYS A 13 12.47 6.74 8.43
N PHE A 14 13.37 7.54 7.84
CA PHE A 14 14.52 8.09 8.56
C PHE A 14 14.11 9.22 9.49
N ASP A 15 13.19 10.07 9.03
CA ASP A 15 12.71 11.22 9.78
C ASP A 15 11.37 11.72 9.19
N ALA A 16 10.61 12.44 10.00
CA ALA A 16 9.42 13.14 9.58
C ALA A 16 9.31 14.44 10.38
N GLY A 17 9.00 15.55 9.72
CA GLY A 17 8.84 16.85 10.34
C GLY A 17 8.71 17.96 9.32
N ASN A 18 8.31 19.15 9.77
CA ASN A 18 8.14 20.33 8.91
C ASN A 18 7.19 20.09 7.72
N GLY A 19 6.21 19.20 7.86
CA GLY A 19 5.26 18.84 6.81
C GLY A 19 5.79 17.87 5.76
N GLU A 20 6.91 17.21 6.02
CA GLU A 20 7.58 16.29 5.09
C GLU A 20 8.05 15.02 5.80
N LYS A 21 8.38 14.00 5.02
CA LYS A 21 9.04 12.79 5.48
C LYS A 21 10.18 12.38 4.56
N LEU A 22 11.22 11.84 5.18
CA LEU A 22 12.41 11.32 4.53
C LEU A 22 12.42 9.80 4.68
N GLU A 23 12.40 9.10 3.55
CA GLU A 23 12.20 7.66 3.51
C GLU A 23 13.22 6.99 2.61
N GLN A 24 13.64 5.79 2.99
CA GLN A 24 14.42 4.92 2.11
C GLN A 24 13.55 3.75 1.62
N TRP A 25 13.59 3.49 0.33
CA TRP A 25 12.88 2.44 -0.37
C TRP A 25 13.89 1.55 -1.11
N LYS A 26 14.44 0.54 -0.43
CA LYS A 26 15.48 -0.37 -0.94
C LYS A 26 16.69 0.38 -1.52
N GLY A 27 17.25 1.27 -0.71
CA GLY A 27 18.43 2.07 -1.08
C GLY A 27 18.13 3.38 -1.80
N ILE A 28 16.89 3.59 -2.28
CA ILE A 28 16.47 4.86 -2.90
C ILE A 28 15.88 5.76 -1.82
N VAL A 29 16.42 6.96 -1.68
CA VAL A 29 16.01 7.94 -0.67
C VAL A 29 15.07 8.98 -1.29
N LEU A 30 13.85 9.04 -0.77
CA LEU A 30 12.79 9.93 -1.23
C LEU A 30 12.40 10.93 -0.14
N ARG A 31 12.21 12.18 -0.54
CA ARG A 31 11.60 13.23 0.28
C ARG A 31 10.21 13.55 -0.27
N ARG A 32 9.19 13.48 0.59
CA ARG A 32 7.79 13.65 0.19
C ARG A 32 7.01 14.48 1.20
N PRO A 33 5.99 15.24 0.76
CA PRO A 33 5.09 15.94 1.67
C PRO A 33 4.33 14.99 2.59
N ASP A 34 4.35 15.30 3.88
CA ASP A 34 3.51 14.70 4.90
C ASP A 34 2.93 15.79 5.82
N PRO A 35 1.77 16.38 5.46
CA PRO A 35 1.21 17.50 6.20
C PRO A 35 0.86 17.22 7.67
N GLN A 36 0.81 15.95 8.04
CA GLN A 36 0.55 15.55 9.44
C GLN A 36 1.80 15.67 10.31
N ALA A 37 2.99 15.68 9.73
CA ALA A 37 4.26 15.84 10.44
C ALA A 37 4.54 17.31 10.76
N ILE A 38 3.74 17.91 11.66
CA ILE A 38 3.77 19.34 12.00
C ILE A 38 4.91 19.73 12.96
N TRP A 39 5.59 18.75 13.56
CA TRP A 39 6.74 18.96 14.43
C TRP A 39 8.01 19.25 13.63
N PRO A 40 9.06 19.83 14.26
CA PRO A 40 10.35 20.00 13.61
C PRO A 40 11.02 18.66 13.27
N ALA A 41 11.67 18.59 12.11
CA ALA A 41 12.52 17.45 11.78
C ALA A 41 13.65 17.30 12.82
N GLN A 42 13.94 16.06 13.22
CA GLN A 42 14.89 15.78 14.31
C GLN A 42 16.27 15.36 13.81
N GLN A 43 16.34 14.76 12.62
CA GLN A 43 17.57 14.25 12.06
C GLN A 43 18.43 15.35 11.42
N ASN A 44 19.72 15.05 11.31
CA ASN A 44 20.72 15.96 10.78
C ASN A 44 20.35 16.39 9.33
N THR A 45 20.54 17.67 9.05
CA THR A 45 20.25 18.31 7.76
C THR A 45 20.93 17.65 6.55
N SER A 46 22.07 16.97 6.71
CA SER A 46 22.76 16.27 5.62
C SER A 46 21.93 15.15 4.98
N LEU A 47 21.19 14.37 5.80
CA LEU A 47 20.30 13.32 5.28
C LEU A 47 19.16 13.88 4.44
N TRP A 48 18.61 15.02 4.84
CA TRP A 48 17.56 15.71 4.10
C TRP A 48 18.04 16.33 2.79
N GLN A 49 19.34 16.58 2.69
CA GLN A 49 19.99 17.13 1.49
C GLN A 49 20.40 16.06 0.48
N ASP A 50 20.83 14.87 0.96
CA ASP A 50 21.28 13.76 0.11
C ASP A 50 20.11 12.83 -0.27
N THR A 51 19.10 13.39 -0.93
CA THR A 51 17.95 12.65 -1.43
C THR A 51 18.10 12.32 -2.91
N ASP A 52 17.57 11.19 -3.35
CA ASP A 52 17.59 10.78 -4.76
C ASP A 52 16.47 11.44 -5.57
N ALA A 53 15.31 11.66 -4.94
CA ALA A 53 14.23 12.45 -5.51
C ALA A 53 13.38 13.15 -4.46
N ILE A 54 12.79 14.29 -4.84
CA ILE A 54 11.91 15.11 -4.01
C ILE A 54 10.59 15.31 -4.75
N TYR A 55 9.47 15.12 -4.06
CA TYR A 55 8.17 15.48 -4.59
C TYR A 55 7.78 16.88 -4.17
N HIS A 56 7.58 17.75 -5.13
CA HIS A 56 7.08 19.11 -4.94
C HIS A 56 5.58 19.17 -5.16
N ARG A 57 4.85 19.61 -4.14
CA ARG A 57 3.39 19.79 -4.24
C ARG A 57 3.07 21.09 -4.98
N SER A 58 2.08 21.04 -5.86
CA SER A 58 1.54 22.22 -6.52
C SER A 58 0.35 22.79 -5.72
N ASP A 59 0.24 24.11 -5.69
CA ASP A 59 -0.90 24.83 -5.06
C ASP A 59 -2.23 24.58 -5.81
N LYS A 60 -2.15 24.10 -7.05
CA LYS A 60 -3.32 23.76 -7.90
C LYS A 60 -3.72 22.29 -7.81
N GLY A 61 -3.16 21.54 -6.86
CA GLY A 61 -3.32 20.09 -6.73
C GLY A 61 -2.30 19.31 -7.56
N GLY A 62 -1.98 18.09 -7.12
CA GLY A 62 -0.91 17.26 -7.70
C GLY A 62 0.48 17.81 -7.37
N GLY A 63 1.41 17.64 -8.30
CA GLY A 63 2.81 18.08 -8.16
C GLY A 63 3.72 17.35 -9.14
N HIS A 64 5.02 17.41 -8.89
CA HIS A 64 6.02 16.76 -9.72
C HIS A 64 7.20 16.26 -8.89
N TRP A 65 7.94 15.27 -9.44
CA TRP A 65 9.19 14.80 -8.88
C TRP A 65 10.37 15.56 -9.44
N GLU A 66 11.22 16.06 -8.58
CA GLU A 66 12.58 16.50 -8.88
C GLU A 66 13.51 15.31 -8.69
N TYR A 67 14.10 14.81 -9.77
CA TYR A 67 15.06 13.70 -9.72
C TYR A 67 16.48 14.25 -9.62
N ARG A 68 17.17 13.99 -8.52
CA ARG A 68 18.57 14.38 -8.29
C ARG A 68 19.55 13.31 -8.76
N LYS A 69 19.08 12.06 -8.79
CA LYS A 69 19.80 10.92 -9.36
C LYS A 69 18.92 10.21 -10.38
N LYS A 70 19.55 9.47 -11.30
CA LYS A 70 18.79 8.63 -12.23
C LYS A 70 18.18 7.45 -11.47
N LEU A 71 16.87 7.38 -11.42
CA LEU A 71 16.13 6.29 -10.80
C LEU A 71 15.57 5.33 -11.86
N PRO A 72 15.36 4.06 -11.52
CA PRO A 72 14.56 3.16 -12.34
C PRO A 72 13.11 3.66 -12.38
N GLU A 73 12.41 3.37 -13.47
CA GLU A 73 10.98 3.69 -13.60
C GLU A 73 10.14 3.04 -12.49
N SER A 74 10.51 1.82 -12.12
CA SER A 74 9.95 1.09 -10.98
C SER A 74 10.96 0.12 -10.40
N TRP A 75 10.77 -0.25 -9.14
CA TRP A 75 11.56 -1.31 -8.48
C TRP A 75 10.68 -2.10 -7.53
N THR A 76 11.22 -3.13 -6.90
CA THR A 76 10.49 -3.97 -5.95
C THR A 76 11.05 -3.83 -4.55
N ILE A 77 10.15 -3.84 -3.56
CA ILE A 77 10.47 -3.95 -2.15
C ILE A 77 9.76 -5.16 -1.54
N ASN A 78 10.33 -5.69 -0.46
CA ASN A 78 9.81 -6.87 0.21
C ASN A 78 9.34 -6.53 1.62
N TYR A 79 8.20 -7.12 1.99
CA TYR A 79 7.77 -7.20 3.38
C TYR A 79 7.51 -8.66 3.71
N LYS A 80 8.36 -9.26 4.55
CA LYS A 80 8.34 -10.71 4.80
C LYS A 80 8.40 -11.50 3.49
N ASP A 81 7.37 -12.27 3.19
CA ASP A 81 7.20 -13.10 1.99
C ASP A 81 6.35 -12.43 0.89
N LEU A 82 6.06 -11.15 1.04
CA LEU A 82 5.37 -10.33 0.05
C LEU A 82 6.34 -9.45 -0.72
N THR A 83 6.15 -9.34 -2.02
CA THR A 83 6.94 -8.49 -2.92
C THR A 83 6.02 -7.49 -3.61
N PHE A 84 6.38 -6.21 -3.54
CA PHE A 84 5.58 -5.14 -4.12
C PHE A 84 6.40 -4.30 -5.10
N LYS A 85 5.81 -4.00 -6.22
CA LYS A 85 6.30 -2.96 -7.15
C LYS A 85 6.04 -1.60 -6.54
N VAL A 86 7.03 -0.73 -6.59
CA VAL A 86 6.94 0.69 -6.22
C VAL A 86 7.49 1.54 -7.35
N SER A 87 6.94 2.73 -7.51
CA SER A 87 7.31 3.69 -8.55
C SER A 87 6.91 5.10 -8.11
N PRO A 88 7.71 6.14 -8.36
CA PRO A 88 7.26 7.51 -8.27
C PRO A 88 6.10 7.72 -9.25
N THR A 89 4.91 8.03 -8.73
CA THR A 89 3.74 8.31 -9.57
C THR A 89 3.63 9.82 -9.86
N GLY A 90 2.69 10.22 -10.72
CA GLY A 90 2.35 11.63 -10.92
C GLY A 90 1.83 12.34 -9.65
N PHE A 91 1.61 11.59 -8.57
CA PHE A 91 1.28 12.07 -7.25
C PHE A 91 2.41 11.76 -6.26
N LYS A 92 2.29 12.25 -5.00
CA LYS A 92 3.29 12.00 -3.95
C LYS A 92 3.45 10.51 -3.55
N HIS A 93 2.55 9.66 -3.97
CA HIS A 93 2.52 8.25 -3.59
C HIS A 93 3.42 7.39 -4.47
N THR A 94 3.97 6.33 -3.89
CA THR A 94 4.90 5.41 -4.53
C THR A 94 4.28 4.05 -4.86
N GLY A 95 2.96 3.92 -4.69
CA GLY A 95 2.23 2.68 -4.93
C GLY A 95 2.07 1.80 -3.69
N LEU A 96 2.59 2.18 -2.54
CA LEU A 96 2.44 1.42 -1.30
C LEU A 96 2.39 2.35 -0.08
N PHE A 97 1.72 1.89 0.98
CA PHE A 97 1.66 2.51 2.29
C PHE A 97 2.31 1.57 3.32
N PRO A 98 3.62 1.75 3.61
CA PRO A 98 4.37 0.83 4.48
C PRO A 98 3.81 0.71 5.90
N GLU A 99 3.18 1.76 6.42
CA GLU A 99 2.53 1.78 7.72
C GLU A 99 1.39 0.77 7.84
N GLN A 100 0.76 0.41 6.71
CA GLN A 100 -0.31 -0.60 6.67
C GLN A 100 0.18 -2.03 6.94
N ALA A 101 1.48 -2.26 6.99
CA ALA A 101 2.03 -3.59 7.27
C ALA A 101 1.60 -4.15 8.63
N VAL A 102 1.33 -3.30 9.62
CA VAL A 102 0.76 -3.74 10.92
C VAL A 102 -0.64 -4.35 10.77
N ASN A 103 -1.42 -3.81 9.84
CA ASN A 103 -2.75 -4.33 9.53
C ASN A 103 -2.66 -5.62 8.71
N TRP A 104 -1.69 -5.69 7.77
CA TRP A 104 -1.44 -6.93 7.01
C TRP A 104 -1.07 -8.09 7.92
N ASP A 105 -0.19 -7.86 8.90
CA ASP A 105 0.18 -8.87 9.89
C ASP A 105 -1.00 -9.31 10.72
N TRP A 106 -1.78 -8.35 11.23
CA TRP A 106 -2.96 -8.66 12.05
C TRP A 106 -3.99 -9.49 11.29
N MET A 107 -4.29 -9.11 10.03
CA MET A 107 -5.24 -9.85 9.20
C MET A 107 -4.72 -11.26 8.86
N SER A 108 -3.43 -11.36 8.54
CA SER A 108 -2.79 -12.64 8.27
C SER A 108 -2.85 -13.57 9.47
N ASP A 109 -2.56 -13.07 10.67
CA ASP A 109 -2.63 -13.83 11.91
C ASP A 109 -4.07 -14.25 12.22
N LEU A 110 -5.06 -13.40 11.92
CA LEU A 110 -6.46 -13.71 12.13
C LEU A 110 -6.93 -14.82 11.19
N ILE A 111 -6.61 -14.75 9.90
CA ILE A 111 -6.95 -15.78 8.91
C ILE A 111 -6.33 -17.14 9.29
N LYS A 112 -5.05 -17.15 9.70
CA LYS A 112 -4.33 -18.37 10.09
C LYS A 112 -4.90 -19.07 11.32
N LYS A 113 -5.71 -18.40 12.14
CA LYS A 113 -6.40 -19.04 13.29
C LYS A 113 -7.54 -19.98 12.87
N TYR A 114 -8.00 -19.88 11.64
CA TYR A 114 -9.12 -20.66 11.11
C TYR A 114 -8.71 -21.45 9.86
N PRO A 115 -7.73 -22.37 9.96
CA PRO A 115 -7.11 -23.02 8.80
C PRO A 115 -8.07 -23.96 8.04
N ASN A 116 -9.16 -24.38 8.67
CA ASN A 116 -10.16 -25.30 8.10
C ASN A 116 -11.42 -24.57 7.59
N GLU A 117 -11.44 -23.26 7.64
CA GLU A 117 -12.57 -22.45 7.16
C GLU A 117 -12.28 -21.82 5.80
N GLU A 118 -13.29 -21.77 4.95
CA GLU A 118 -13.21 -21.07 3.66
C GLU A 118 -13.35 -19.56 3.85
N ILE A 119 -12.34 -18.94 4.44
CA ILE A 119 -12.34 -17.51 4.74
C ILE A 119 -12.43 -16.69 3.46
N ARG A 120 -13.49 -15.88 3.32
CA ARG A 120 -13.70 -14.94 2.22
C ARG A 120 -13.54 -13.52 2.72
N VAL A 121 -12.69 -12.74 2.03
CA VAL A 121 -12.36 -11.37 2.39
C VAL A 121 -12.78 -10.42 1.28
N LEU A 122 -13.44 -9.31 1.64
CA LEU A 122 -13.73 -8.19 0.75
C LEU A 122 -12.80 -7.02 1.10
N ASN A 123 -11.99 -6.59 0.13
CA ASN A 123 -11.11 -5.41 0.26
C ASN A 123 -11.62 -4.30 -0.67
N LEU A 124 -12.10 -3.21 -0.07
CA LEU A 124 -12.63 -2.02 -0.72
C LEU A 124 -11.61 -0.89 -0.69
N PHE A 125 -11.59 -0.03 -1.70
CA PHE A 125 -10.55 0.99 -1.89
C PHE A 125 -9.15 0.34 -1.87
N ALA A 126 -9.08 -0.80 -2.56
CA ALA A 126 -8.00 -1.78 -2.34
C ALA A 126 -6.65 -1.34 -2.94
N TYR A 127 -6.61 -0.22 -3.68
CA TYR A 127 -5.42 0.41 -4.24
C TYR A 127 -4.55 -0.60 -5.01
N THR A 128 -3.25 -0.68 -4.72
CA THR A 128 -2.30 -1.62 -5.36
C THR A 128 -2.28 -3.01 -4.69
N GLY A 129 -3.16 -3.27 -3.73
CA GLY A 129 -3.44 -4.58 -3.21
C GLY A 129 -2.56 -5.09 -2.07
N GLY A 130 -1.92 -4.22 -1.29
CA GLY A 130 -1.10 -4.67 -0.15
C GLY A 130 -1.85 -5.60 0.80
N ALA A 131 -3.02 -5.18 1.28
CA ALA A 131 -3.90 -6.01 2.14
C ALA A 131 -4.45 -7.24 1.41
N THR A 132 -4.76 -7.13 0.11
CA THR A 132 -5.21 -8.25 -0.73
C THR A 132 -4.18 -9.36 -0.76
N MET A 133 -2.90 -9.01 -1.03
CA MET A 133 -1.81 -9.99 -1.10
C MET A 133 -1.55 -10.64 0.26
N ALA A 134 -1.60 -9.83 1.34
CA ALA A 134 -1.43 -10.35 2.70
C ALA A 134 -2.52 -11.38 3.07
N CYS A 135 -3.79 -11.08 2.80
CA CYS A 135 -4.90 -12.00 3.06
C CYS A 135 -4.80 -13.28 2.21
N ALA A 136 -4.50 -13.16 0.92
CA ALA A 136 -4.37 -14.31 0.02
C ALA A 136 -3.18 -15.21 0.43
N LYS A 137 -2.04 -14.61 0.80
CA LYS A 137 -0.85 -15.33 1.27
C LYS A 137 -1.08 -16.01 2.61
N ALA A 138 -1.94 -15.45 3.46
CA ALA A 138 -2.32 -16.04 4.75
C ALA A 138 -3.25 -17.25 4.61
N GLY A 139 -3.79 -17.54 3.43
CA GLY A 139 -4.64 -18.69 3.16
C GLY A 139 -6.13 -18.36 3.06
N ALA A 140 -6.52 -17.09 2.84
CA ALA A 140 -7.91 -16.78 2.50
C ALA A 140 -8.36 -17.56 1.27
N ALA A 141 -9.52 -18.23 1.36
CA ALA A 141 -10.07 -19.02 0.26
C ALA A 141 -10.48 -18.16 -0.94
N GLU A 142 -10.90 -16.92 -0.69
CA GLU A 142 -11.19 -15.92 -1.72
C GLU A 142 -10.91 -14.52 -1.20
N VAL A 143 -10.26 -13.69 -2.01
CA VAL A 143 -10.14 -12.25 -1.76
C VAL A 143 -10.80 -11.49 -2.92
N VAL A 144 -11.76 -10.64 -2.63
CA VAL A 144 -12.39 -9.75 -3.60
C VAL A 144 -11.76 -8.37 -3.44
N HIS A 145 -11.00 -7.95 -4.45
CA HIS A 145 -10.28 -6.68 -4.51
C HIS A 145 -11.06 -5.70 -5.37
N VAL A 146 -11.52 -4.60 -4.78
CA VAL A 146 -12.33 -3.58 -5.46
C VAL A 146 -11.66 -2.23 -5.36
N ASP A 147 -11.43 -1.61 -6.51
CA ASP A 147 -10.94 -0.23 -6.61
C ASP A 147 -11.52 0.44 -7.86
N ALA A 148 -11.80 1.73 -7.80
CA ALA A 148 -12.36 2.47 -8.92
C ALA A 148 -11.32 2.75 -10.02
N SER A 149 -10.03 2.74 -9.68
CA SER A 149 -8.95 3.03 -10.62
C SER A 149 -8.49 1.77 -11.36
N LYS A 150 -8.73 1.73 -12.67
CA LYS A 150 -8.24 0.65 -13.54
C LYS A 150 -6.71 0.49 -13.45
N GLY A 151 -5.97 1.59 -13.33
CA GLY A 151 -4.50 1.57 -13.21
C GLY A 151 -4.05 0.92 -11.90
N MET A 152 -4.72 1.22 -10.78
CA MET A 152 -4.39 0.61 -9.48
C MET A 152 -4.75 -0.87 -9.45
N VAL A 153 -5.87 -1.26 -10.03
CA VAL A 153 -6.24 -2.69 -10.15
C VAL A 153 -5.25 -3.45 -11.05
N GLN A 154 -4.75 -2.82 -12.12
CA GLN A 154 -3.71 -3.44 -12.95
C GLN A 154 -2.40 -3.60 -12.16
N TRP A 155 -2.00 -2.59 -11.40
CA TRP A 155 -0.82 -2.67 -10.53
C TRP A 155 -0.98 -3.75 -9.45
N ALA A 156 -2.18 -3.91 -8.88
CA ALA A 156 -2.47 -4.98 -7.94
C ALA A 156 -2.30 -6.38 -8.56
N LYS A 157 -2.64 -6.56 -9.85
CA LYS A 157 -2.37 -7.82 -10.57
C LYS A 157 -0.88 -8.08 -10.72
N GLU A 158 -0.09 -7.05 -11.00
CA GLU A 158 1.38 -7.16 -11.05
C GLU A 158 1.95 -7.57 -9.69
N ASN A 159 1.45 -6.96 -8.59
CA ASN A 159 1.83 -7.34 -7.23
C ASN A 159 1.41 -8.78 -6.89
N ARG A 160 0.25 -9.26 -7.35
CA ARG A 160 -0.13 -10.68 -7.23
C ARG A 160 0.93 -11.59 -7.86
N ASP A 161 1.36 -11.25 -9.05
CA ASP A 161 2.34 -12.06 -9.80
C ASP A 161 3.71 -12.04 -9.12
N LEU A 162 4.14 -10.88 -8.61
CA LEU A 162 5.36 -10.73 -7.82
C LEU A 162 5.32 -11.51 -6.49
N CYS A 163 4.14 -11.64 -5.88
CA CYS A 163 3.95 -12.43 -4.66
C CYS A 163 3.80 -13.95 -4.90
N GLY A 164 3.78 -14.40 -6.17
CA GLY A 164 3.57 -15.81 -6.52
C GLY A 164 2.16 -16.31 -6.21
N LEU A 165 1.14 -15.46 -6.32
CA LEU A 165 -0.24 -15.72 -5.93
C LEU A 165 -1.18 -15.96 -7.12
N GLN A 166 -0.65 -16.34 -8.29
CA GLN A 166 -1.44 -16.54 -9.51
C GLN A 166 -2.51 -17.63 -9.37
N ASN A 167 -2.24 -18.62 -8.53
CA ASN A 167 -3.14 -19.75 -8.28
C ASN A 167 -4.15 -19.48 -7.15
N ASN A 168 -4.02 -18.35 -6.43
CA ASN A 168 -4.97 -17.98 -5.38
C ASN A 168 -6.22 -17.34 -6.00
N LYS A 169 -7.37 -17.58 -5.39
CA LYS A 169 -8.63 -17.02 -5.84
C LYS A 169 -8.74 -15.54 -5.44
N ILE A 170 -8.19 -14.66 -6.27
CA ILE A 170 -8.29 -13.21 -6.12
C ILE A 170 -9.14 -12.66 -7.26
N ARG A 171 -10.27 -12.03 -6.93
CA ARG A 171 -11.16 -11.38 -7.88
C ARG A 171 -10.86 -9.90 -7.93
N PHE A 172 -10.32 -9.43 -9.05
CA PHE A 172 -10.01 -8.02 -9.28
C PHE A 172 -11.19 -7.32 -9.98
N ILE A 173 -11.75 -6.32 -9.33
CA ILE A 173 -12.94 -5.59 -9.77
C ILE A 173 -12.59 -4.11 -9.91
N VAL A 174 -12.78 -3.55 -11.10
CA VAL A 174 -12.73 -2.10 -11.33
C VAL A 174 -14.14 -1.57 -11.20
N ASP A 175 -14.46 -0.91 -10.09
CA ASP A 175 -15.79 -0.42 -9.80
C ASP A 175 -15.79 0.60 -8.65
N ASP A 176 -16.84 1.40 -8.59
CA ASP A 176 -17.18 2.19 -7.42
C ASP A 176 -17.53 1.27 -6.26
N CYS A 177 -16.84 1.46 -5.11
CA CYS A 177 -16.99 0.57 -3.95
C CYS A 177 -18.40 0.53 -3.39
N LEU A 178 -19.10 1.68 -3.34
CA LEU A 178 -20.49 1.74 -2.84
C LEU A 178 -21.44 0.96 -3.76
N LYS A 179 -21.35 1.20 -5.05
CA LYS A 179 -22.15 0.47 -6.05
C LYS A 179 -21.88 -1.03 -6.03
N PHE A 180 -20.62 -1.40 -5.82
CA PHE A 180 -20.25 -2.82 -5.69
C PHE A 180 -20.92 -3.44 -4.47
N VAL A 181 -20.81 -2.81 -3.29
CA VAL A 181 -21.41 -3.30 -2.03
C VAL A 181 -22.93 -3.43 -2.16
N GLU A 182 -23.61 -2.45 -2.76
CA GLU A 182 -25.05 -2.52 -3.01
C GLU A 182 -25.45 -3.73 -3.88
N ARG A 183 -24.63 -4.07 -4.88
CA ARG A 183 -24.87 -5.27 -5.72
C ARG A 183 -24.63 -6.56 -4.95
N GLU A 184 -23.57 -6.63 -4.15
CA GLU A 184 -23.26 -7.81 -3.33
C GLU A 184 -24.37 -8.05 -2.29
N LYS A 185 -24.88 -6.99 -1.66
CA LYS A 185 -26.03 -7.06 -0.75
C LYS A 185 -27.28 -7.63 -1.45
N ARG A 186 -27.60 -7.14 -2.64
CA ARG A 186 -28.78 -7.65 -3.41
C ARG A 186 -28.62 -9.11 -3.83
N ARG A 187 -27.38 -9.59 -4.02
CA ARG A 187 -27.05 -10.98 -4.36
C ARG A 187 -27.02 -11.91 -3.14
N GLY A 188 -27.11 -11.34 -1.94
CA GLY A 188 -27.00 -12.12 -0.70
C GLY A 188 -25.59 -12.63 -0.43
N HIS A 189 -24.56 -12.03 -1.05
CA HIS A 189 -23.18 -12.43 -0.81
C HIS A 189 -22.71 -11.95 0.57
N THR A 190 -21.99 -12.81 1.27
CA THR A 190 -21.41 -12.55 2.60
C THR A 190 -19.91 -12.78 2.61
N TYR A 191 -19.23 -12.13 3.52
CA TYR A 191 -17.77 -12.19 3.71
C TYR A 191 -17.46 -12.36 5.19
N HIS A 192 -16.37 -13.06 5.51
CA HIS A 192 -15.90 -13.24 6.87
C HIS A 192 -15.15 -12.01 7.39
N GLY A 193 -14.54 -11.24 6.48
CA GLY A 193 -13.86 -9.98 6.78
C GLY A 193 -14.09 -8.95 5.69
N ILE A 194 -14.26 -7.69 6.10
CA ILE A 194 -14.33 -6.54 5.20
C ILE A 194 -13.22 -5.57 5.60
N LEU A 195 -12.39 -5.22 4.64
CA LEU A 195 -11.30 -4.26 4.78
C LEU A 195 -11.65 -3.03 3.96
N MET A 196 -11.44 -1.86 4.52
CA MET A 196 -11.63 -0.60 3.79
C MET A 196 -10.78 0.50 4.38
N ASP A 197 -10.16 1.27 3.49
CA ASP A 197 -9.40 2.48 3.79
C ASP A 197 -9.83 3.56 2.79
N PRO A 198 -11.02 4.17 3.00
CA PRO A 198 -11.57 5.12 2.07
C PRO A 198 -10.78 6.42 2.06
N PRO A 199 -10.66 7.10 0.89
CA PRO A 199 -10.09 8.43 0.84
C PRO A 199 -10.94 9.42 1.65
N SER A 200 -10.27 10.41 2.24
CA SER A 200 -10.98 11.56 2.83
C SER A 200 -11.55 12.44 1.71
N TYR A 201 -12.83 12.75 1.77
CA TYR A 201 -13.53 13.69 0.89
C TYR A 201 -13.59 15.07 1.52
#